data_882da762a4c759579cc0e8486ce06454
#
_entry.id   882da762a4c759579cc0e8486ce06454
#
_cell.length_a   1.000
_cell.length_b   1.000
_cell.length_c   1.000
_cell.angle_alpha   90.00
_cell.angle_beta   90.00
_cell.angle_gamma   90.00
#
_symmetry.space_group_name_H-M   'P 1'
#
loop_
_entity.id
_entity.type
_entity.pdbx_description
1 polymer ?
#
loop_
_entity_poly.entity_id
_entity_poly.type
_entity_poly.pdbx_seq_one_letter_code
_entity_poly.pdbx_strand_id
1 'polypeptide(L)' 'MATLKDVAKASGLTVGTVSRVLNNRGYISDKTREKVYQVMKELNYQPNETAR' A
#
# COMPACT_ATOMS: atom_id res chain seq x y z
N MET A 1 -13.90 -5.73 -3.80
CA MET A 1 -13.08 -5.36 -2.65
C MET A 1 -11.63 -5.21 -3.07
N ALA A 2 -11.00 -4.15 -2.66
CA ALA A 2 -9.63 -3.91 -3.05
C ALA A 2 -8.68 -4.86 -2.34
N THR A 3 -7.64 -5.26 -3.06
CA THR A 3 -6.62 -6.13 -2.50
C THR A 3 -5.27 -5.44 -2.60
N LEU A 4 -4.26 -6.06 -2.00
CA LEU A 4 -2.92 -5.54 -2.07
C LEU A 4 -2.46 -5.40 -3.53
N LYS A 5 -2.86 -6.33 -4.36
CA LYS A 5 -2.54 -6.26 -5.77
C LYS A 5 -3.16 -5.04 -6.43
N ASP A 6 -4.40 -4.73 -6.05
CA ASP A 6 -5.06 -3.56 -6.61
C ASP A 6 -4.32 -2.28 -6.21
N VAL A 7 -3.89 -2.21 -4.97
CA VAL A 7 -3.14 -1.06 -4.50
C VAL A 7 -1.83 -0.92 -5.28
N ALA A 8 -1.13 -2.03 -5.46
CA ALA A 8 0.13 -2.00 -6.18
C ALA A 8 -0.08 -1.54 -7.62
N LYS A 9 -1.09 -2.07 -8.27
CA LYS A 9 -1.35 -1.73 -9.65
C LYS A 9 -1.73 -0.25 -9.80
N ALA A 10 -2.59 0.22 -8.91
CA ALA A 10 -3.04 1.60 -8.99
C ALA A 10 -1.93 2.59 -8.65
N SER A 11 -0.99 2.18 -7.81
CA SER A 11 0.12 3.04 -7.44
C SER A 11 1.30 2.92 -8.39
N GLY A 12 1.24 1.96 -9.31
CA GLY A 12 2.35 1.76 -10.24
C GLY A 12 3.53 1.06 -9.61
N LEU A 13 3.31 0.35 -8.53
CA LEU A 13 4.36 -0.33 -7.80
C LEU A 13 4.11 -1.83 -7.81
N THR A 14 5.07 -2.57 -7.25
CA THR A 14 4.89 -4.00 -7.10
C THR A 14 4.24 -4.31 -5.77
N VAL A 15 3.66 -5.49 -5.68
CA VAL A 15 3.06 -5.93 -4.43
C VAL A 15 4.10 -5.94 -3.32
N GLY A 16 5.34 -6.34 -3.65
CA GLY A 16 6.41 -6.34 -2.67
C GLY A 16 6.68 -4.96 -2.10
N THR A 17 6.68 -3.95 -2.97
CA THR A 17 6.93 -2.58 -2.52
C THR A 17 5.79 -2.10 -1.62
N VAL A 18 4.55 -2.37 -2.02
CA VAL A 18 3.42 -1.96 -1.20
C VAL A 18 3.47 -2.64 0.15
N SER A 19 3.81 -3.92 0.17
CA SER A 19 3.93 -4.65 1.42
C SER A 19 4.98 -4.03 2.33
N ARG A 20 6.09 -3.61 1.76
CA ARG A 20 7.14 -2.97 2.55
C ARG A 20 6.65 -1.68 3.18
N VAL A 21 5.89 -0.91 2.41
CA VAL A 21 5.34 0.33 2.95
C VAL A 21 4.43 0.04 4.13
N LEU A 22 3.57 -0.94 3.99
CA LEU A 22 2.61 -1.26 5.04
C LEU A 22 3.27 -1.84 6.27
N ASN A 23 4.33 -2.61 6.07
CA ASN A 23 5.04 -3.21 7.19
C ASN A 23 6.19 -2.36 7.69
N ASN A 24 6.38 -1.20 7.08
CA ASN A 24 7.43 -0.29 7.48
C ASN A 24 8.79 -0.95 7.45
N ARG A 25 9.05 -1.73 6.42
CA ARG A 25 10.31 -2.44 6.29
C ARG A 25 11.21 -1.79 5.26
N GLY A 26 12.49 -1.74 5.57
CA GLY A 26 13.44 -1.16 4.67
C GLY A 26 13.22 0.33 4.49
N TYR A 27 13.96 0.91 3.57
CA TYR A 27 13.84 2.33 3.32
C TYR A 27 12.80 2.59 2.24
N ILE A 28 11.82 3.38 2.59
CA ILE A 28 10.78 3.79 1.65
C ILE A 28 10.74 5.31 1.66
N SER A 29 10.84 5.92 0.48
CA SER A 29 10.79 7.36 0.41
C SER A 29 9.41 7.85 0.78
N ASP A 30 9.36 9.09 1.27
CA ASP A 30 8.08 9.67 1.68
C ASP A 30 7.12 9.75 0.52
N LYS A 31 7.63 10.05 -0.66
CA LYS A 31 6.77 10.13 -1.84
C LYS A 31 6.09 8.81 -2.14
N THR A 32 6.86 7.74 -2.08
CA THR A 32 6.31 6.42 -2.33
C THR A 32 5.28 6.07 -1.28
N ARG A 33 5.59 6.36 -0.04
CA ARG A 33 4.67 6.06 1.05
C ARG A 33 3.36 6.83 0.90
N GLU A 34 3.46 8.11 0.59
CA GLU A 34 2.26 8.92 0.41
C GLU A 34 1.42 8.40 -0.75
N LYS A 35 2.08 8.02 -1.81
CA LYS A 35 1.36 7.51 -2.97
C LYS A 35 0.58 6.25 -2.62
N VAL A 36 1.21 5.35 -1.91
CA VAL A 36 0.55 4.11 -1.52
C VAL A 36 -0.65 4.40 -0.62
N TYR A 37 -0.46 5.27 0.37
CA TYR A 37 -1.55 5.59 1.29
C TYR A 37 -2.69 6.28 0.58
N GLN A 38 -2.38 7.14 -0.38
CA GLN A 38 -3.42 7.82 -1.12
C GLN A 38 -4.22 6.83 -1.95
N VAL A 39 -3.54 5.90 -2.61
CA VAL A 39 -4.22 4.89 -3.40
C VAL A 39 -5.09 4.02 -2.50
N MET A 40 -4.57 3.65 -1.34
CA MET A 40 -5.35 2.84 -0.42
C MET A 40 -6.63 3.55 0.00
N LYS A 41 -6.53 4.85 0.20
CA LYS A 41 -7.68 5.64 0.58
C LYS A 41 -8.70 5.67 -0.55
N GLU A 42 -8.23 5.85 -1.76
CA GLU A 42 -9.11 5.90 -2.92
C GLU A 42 -9.81 4.58 -3.17
N LEU A 43 -9.11 3.49 -2.93
CA LEU A 43 -9.66 2.17 -3.12
C LEU A 43 -10.39 1.65 -1.88
N ASN A 44 -10.36 2.45 -0.83
CA ASN A 44 -10.97 2.06 0.43
C ASN A 44 -10.36 0.78 0.97
N TYR A 45 -9.07 0.61 0.76
CA TYR A 45 -8.34 -0.56 1.23
C TYR A 45 -7.84 -0.33 2.65
N GLN A 46 -8.08 -1.27 3.53
CA GLN A 46 -7.63 -1.14 4.91
C GLN A 46 -6.62 -2.22 5.23
N PRO A 47 -5.36 -1.85 5.34
CA PRO A 47 -4.31 -2.85 5.56
C PRO A 47 -4.39 -3.51 6.92
N ASN A 48 -5.10 -2.91 7.83
CA ASN A 48 -5.13 -3.36 9.20
C ASN A 48 -6.25 -4.26 9.58
N GLU A 49 -7.10 -4.57 8.65
CA GLU A 49 -8.30 -5.30 9.01
C GLU A 49 -7.97 -6.69 9.51
N THR A 50 -6.86 -7.24 9.05
CA THR A 50 -6.49 -8.57 9.49
C THR A 50 -5.80 -8.57 10.84
N ALA A 51 -5.50 -7.40 11.35
CA ALA A 51 -4.83 -7.31 12.63
C ALA A 51 -5.74 -7.66 13.79
N ARG A 52 -6.99 -7.85 13.52
CA ARG A 52 -7.94 -8.20 14.58
C ARG A 52 -8.13 -9.63 14.76
#